data_250af7188db0938103f4de36d40c77d9
#
_entry.id   250af7188db0938103f4de36d40c77d9
#
_cell.length_a   1.000
_cell.length_b   1.000
_cell.length_c   1.000
_cell.angle_alpha   90.00
_cell.angle_beta   90.00
_cell.angle_gamma   90.00
#
_symmetry.space_group_name_H-M   'P 1'
#
loop_
_entity.id
_entity.type
_entity.pdbx_description
1 polymer ?
#
loop_
_entity_poly.entity_id
_entity_poly.type
_entity_poly.pdbx_seq_one_letter_code
_entity_poly.pdbx_strand_id
1 'polypeptide(L)'
;MPKNGSGLHSHTTAEVFVIYSGKWRFYWGADGKQETILEAGDIISMPTNMFRAFENVGDKESLMFVVLGGDDPGIITWVPEILKKAKETGMALLDDNSLIDLKKVEVPNGRKMIEPITQDELERFDNYLPEELEKNIYRNKQNNISDEVNGIKLYQVLGNKFNKKTYEPSIKQDTGFNLTTLNSISGEIKGIECIKPTVLFAQEGNWKIEIGNSNIKLEKGDTFSVPLSSKIDISCNNSENSILNFVSQI
;
A
#
# COMPACT_ATOMS: atom_id res chain seq x y z
N MET A 1 -0.65 -16.77 -1.70
CA MET A 1 -1.42 -18.04 -1.73
C MET A 1 -2.80 -17.80 -1.13
N PRO A 2 -3.85 -18.58 -1.50
CA PRO A 2 -5.17 -18.49 -0.86
C PRO A 2 -5.07 -18.66 0.65
N LYS A 3 -5.89 -17.91 1.40
CA LYS A 3 -5.93 -17.86 2.87
C LYS A 3 -4.65 -17.38 3.57
N ASN A 4 -3.67 -16.89 2.84
CA ASN A 4 -2.52 -16.20 3.43
C ASN A 4 -2.88 -14.73 3.66
N GLY A 5 -2.34 -14.17 4.74
CA GLY A 5 -2.57 -12.79 5.13
C GLY A 5 -1.75 -12.40 6.35
N SER A 6 -2.13 -11.31 6.99
CA SER A 6 -1.55 -10.87 8.25
C SER A 6 -2.51 -11.13 9.42
N GLY A 7 -1.97 -11.17 10.63
CA GLY A 7 -2.77 -11.06 11.85
C GLY A 7 -3.16 -9.61 12.14
N LEU A 8 -4.13 -9.40 13.03
CA LEU A 8 -4.54 -8.06 13.47
C LEU A 8 -3.42 -7.35 14.23
N HIS A 9 -2.95 -6.25 13.66
CA HIS A 9 -1.89 -5.40 14.20
C HIS A 9 -2.11 -3.94 13.81
N SER A 10 -1.45 -3.04 14.51
CA SER A 10 -1.45 -1.61 14.24
C SER A 10 -0.04 -1.13 13.94
N HIS A 11 0.10 -0.12 13.10
CA HIS A 11 1.36 0.58 12.83
C HIS A 11 1.25 2.06 13.17
N THR A 12 2.38 2.68 13.49
CA THR A 12 2.48 4.14 13.59
C THR A 12 2.81 4.82 12.25
N THR A 13 3.25 4.04 11.25
CA THR A 13 3.51 4.53 9.89
C THR A 13 2.30 4.28 8.99
N ALA A 14 1.98 5.23 8.11
CA ALA A 14 0.93 5.08 7.12
C ALA A 14 1.27 3.95 6.14
N GLU A 15 0.26 3.16 5.78
CA GLU A 15 0.40 1.98 4.91
C GLU A 15 -0.69 1.97 3.85
N VAL A 16 -0.28 1.92 2.59
CA VAL A 16 -1.16 1.97 1.43
C VAL A 16 -0.97 0.73 0.59
N PHE A 17 -2.06 0.04 0.30
CA PHE A 17 -2.08 -1.18 -0.49
C PHE A 17 -2.68 -0.91 -1.86
N VAL A 18 -1.93 -1.19 -2.92
CA VAL A 18 -2.39 -1.23 -4.30
C VAL A 18 -2.62 -2.70 -4.67
N ILE A 19 -3.85 -3.08 -4.95
CA ILE A 19 -4.18 -4.46 -5.27
C ILE A 19 -3.72 -4.76 -6.69
N TYR A 20 -2.62 -5.51 -6.81
CA TYR A 20 -2.08 -5.90 -8.10
C TYR A 20 -2.90 -7.01 -8.75
N SER A 21 -3.27 -8.02 -7.96
CA SER A 21 -4.02 -9.15 -8.48
C SER A 21 -4.88 -9.82 -7.41
N GLY A 22 -5.93 -10.51 -7.85
CA GLY A 22 -6.77 -11.33 -7.01
C GLY A 22 -7.83 -10.57 -6.23
N LYS A 23 -8.25 -11.18 -5.14
CA LYS A 23 -9.32 -10.68 -4.27
C LYS A 23 -8.87 -10.74 -2.82
N TRP A 24 -8.88 -9.58 -2.17
CA TRP A 24 -8.37 -9.42 -0.82
C TRP A 24 -9.46 -8.92 0.12
N ARG A 25 -9.57 -9.58 1.25
CA ARG A 25 -10.33 -9.11 2.40
C ARG A 25 -9.42 -8.27 3.26
N PHE A 26 -9.81 -7.04 3.54
CA PHE A 26 -9.25 -6.22 4.61
C PHE A 26 -10.24 -6.20 5.76
N TYR A 27 -9.75 -6.44 6.97
CA TYR A 27 -10.59 -6.42 8.16
C TYR A 27 -9.89 -5.68 9.28
N TRP A 28 -10.68 -5.03 10.15
CA TRP A 28 -10.13 -4.12 11.14
C TRP A 28 -10.95 -4.08 12.43
N GLY A 29 -10.46 -3.24 13.40
CA GLY A 29 -10.93 -3.20 14.78
C GLY A 29 -10.25 -4.25 15.64
N ALA A 30 -10.35 -4.10 16.95
CA ALA A 30 -9.70 -4.99 17.91
C ALA A 30 -10.19 -6.44 17.78
N ASP A 31 -11.43 -6.65 17.37
CA ASP A 31 -12.06 -7.95 17.17
C ASP A 31 -12.12 -8.42 15.70
N GLY A 32 -11.66 -7.58 14.76
CA GLY A 32 -11.61 -7.88 13.33
C GLY A 32 -12.97 -8.13 12.67
N LYS A 33 -14.06 -7.57 13.21
CA LYS A 33 -15.42 -7.80 12.67
C LYS A 33 -15.79 -6.90 11.51
N GLN A 34 -15.17 -5.73 11.42
CA GLN A 34 -15.37 -4.82 10.29
C GLN A 34 -14.53 -5.30 9.12
N GLU A 35 -15.06 -5.27 7.92
CA GLU A 35 -14.34 -5.74 6.76
C GLU A 35 -14.78 -5.10 5.44
N THR A 36 -13.91 -5.15 4.45
CA THR A 36 -14.20 -4.83 3.05
C THR A 36 -13.44 -5.76 2.13
N ILE A 37 -13.96 -5.92 0.91
CA ILE A 37 -13.30 -6.70 -0.14
C ILE A 37 -12.78 -5.75 -1.22
N LEU A 38 -11.53 -5.95 -1.62
CA LEU A 38 -10.87 -5.23 -2.70
C LEU A 38 -10.45 -6.19 -3.80
N GLU A 39 -10.46 -5.68 -5.04
CA GLU A 39 -10.08 -6.40 -6.25
C GLU A 39 -8.94 -5.67 -6.98
N ALA A 40 -8.36 -6.32 -7.98
CA ALA A 40 -7.26 -5.74 -8.76
C ALA A 40 -7.59 -4.33 -9.27
N GLY A 41 -6.68 -3.39 -9.03
CA GLY A 41 -6.83 -1.97 -9.35
C GLY A 41 -7.38 -1.10 -8.21
N ASP A 42 -7.99 -1.68 -7.20
CA ASP A 42 -8.39 -0.93 -6.01
C ASP A 42 -7.18 -0.56 -5.16
N ILE A 43 -7.29 0.54 -4.42
CA ILE A 43 -6.26 1.02 -3.50
C ILE A 43 -6.91 1.36 -2.17
N ILE A 44 -6.28 0.94 -1.07
CA ILE A 44 -6.70 1.30 0.28
C ILE A 44 -5.55 1.92 1.06
N SER A 45 -5.84 3.04 1.73
CA SER A 45 -4.94 3.66 2.70
C SER A 45 -5.43 3.35 4.10
N MET A 46 -4.71 2.49 4.82
CA MET A 46 -5.09 2.11 6.18
C MET A 46 -4.66 3.19 7.17
N PRO A 47 -5.60 3.73 7.99
CA PRO A 47 -5.26 4.68 9.04
C PRO A 47 -4.24 4.12 10.02
N THR A 48 -3.34 4.98 10.51
CA THR A 48 -2.50 4.67 11.67
C THR A 48 -3.36 4.51 12.92
N ASN A 49 -2.80 3.96 13.99
CA ASN A 49 -3.49 3.77 15.27
C ASN A 49 -4.79 2.93 15.20
N MET A 50 -4.93 2.11 14.16
CA MET A 50 -6.07 1.20 13.98
C MET A 50 -5.56 -0.23 13.81
N PHE A 51 -6.16 -1.21 14.49
CA PHE A 51 -5.90 -2.62 14.21
C PHE A 51 -6.47 -3.00 12.85
N ARG A 52 -5.63 -3.57 12.01
CA ARG A 52 -5.99 -4.04 10.67
C ARG A 52 -5.26 -5.32 10.33
N ALA A 53 -5.85 -6.03 9.40
CA ALA A 53 -5.30 -7.23 8.80
C ALA A 53 -5.85 -7.41 7.38
N PHE A 54 -5.24 -8.30 6.63
CA PHE A 54 -5.69 -8.65 5.29
C PHE A 54 -5.55 -10.17 5.05
N GLU A 55 -6.36 -10.69 4.14
CA GLU A 55 -6.36 -12.09 3.76
C GLU A 55 -6.66 -12.23 2.26
N ASN A 56 -5.92 -13.07 1.56
CA ASN A 56 -6.27 -13.47 0.20
C ASN A 56 -7.47 -14.41 0.23
N VAL A 57 -8.63 -13.91 -0.15
CA VAL A 57 -9.89 -14.68 -0.23
C VAL A 57 -10.18 -15.21 -1.64
N GLY A 58 -9.27 -14.99 -2.57
CA GLY A 58 -9.31 -15.62 -3.89
C GLY A 58 -8.87 -17.09 -3.86
N ASP A 59 -8.99 -17.74 -4.99
CA ASP A 59 -8.64 -19.16 -5.20
C ASP A 59 -7.21 -19.36 -5.74
N LYS A 60 -6.51 -18.26 -6.05
CA LYS A 60 -5.16 -18.25 -6.64
C LYS A 60 -4.19 -17.42 -5.82
N GLU A 61 -2.92 -17.60 -6.10
CA GLU A 61 -1.88 -16.70 -5.63
C GLU A 61 -2.15 -15.28 -6.13
N SER A 62 -2.00 -14.31 -5.23
CA SER A 62 -2.32 -12.92 -5.49
C SER A 62 -1.30 -12.02 -4.83
N LEU A 63 -1.08 -10.84 -5.40
CA LEU A 63 -0.06 -9.89 -4.98
C LEU A 63 -0.67 -8.50 -4.73
N MET A 64 -0.02 -7.77 -3.84
CA MET A 64 -0.24 -6.35 -3.60
C MET A 64 1.09 -5.61 -3.69
N PHE A 65 1.07 -4.40 -4.22
CA PHE A 65 2.16 -3.44 -4.07
C PHE A 65 1.83 -2.57 -2.86
N VAL A 66 2.76 -2.51 -1.90
CA VAL A 66 2.54 -1.81 -0.62
C VAL A 66 3.52 -0.65 -0.50
N VAL A 67 3.02 0.51 -0.10
CA VAL A 67 3.81 1.72 0.13
C VAL A 67 3.69 2.13 1.60
N LEU A 68 4.83 2.25 2.26
CA LEU A 68 4.93 2.79 3.61
C LEU A 68 5.24 4.29 3.57
N GLY A 69 4.69 5.06 4.50
CA GLY A 69 4.93 6.49 4.64
C GLY A 69 6.28 6.84 5.29
N GLY A 70 7.14 5.86 5.57
CA GLY A 70 8.47 6.00 6.17
C GLY A 70 9.39 4.86 5.78
N ASP A 71 10.58 4.84 6.37
CA ASP A 71 11.62 3.83 6.06
C ASP A 71 11.32 2.45 6.66
N ASP A 72 10.42 2.40 7.65
CA ASP A 72 9.99 1.18 8.32
C ASP A 72 8.49 1.29 8.73
N PRO A 73 7.86 0.19 9.18
CA PRO A 73 6.47 0.21 9.63
C PRO A 73 6.26 1.00 10.94
N GLY A 74 7.29 1.48 11.58
CA GLY A 74 7.24 2.11 12.89
C GLY A 74 6.97 1.12 14.02
N ILE A 75 6.30 1.58 15.07
CA ILE A 75 5.91 0.70 16.18
C ILE A 75 4.75 -0.20 15.73
N ILE A 76 4.96 -1.51 15.86
CA ILE A 76 3.92 -2.52 15.58
C ILE A 76 3.32 -2.98 16.90
N THR A 77 2.01 -2.86 17.01
CA THR A 77 1.23 -3.39 18.16
C THR A 77 0.28 -4.48 17.69
N TRP A 78 0.30 -5.62 18.35
CA TRP A 78 -0.54 -6.77 18.04
C TRP A 78 -1.72 -6.84 18.99
N VAL A 79 -2.90 -7.27 18.52
CA VAL A 79 -4.02 -7.56 19.43
C VAL A 79 -3.65 -8.67 20.40
N PRO A 80 -4.14 -8.63 21.67
CA PRO A 80 -3.78 -9.61 22.69
C PRO A 80 -3.97 -11.07 22.28
N GLU A 81 -5.02 -11.37 21.52
CA GLU A 81 -5.34 -12.73 21.06
C GLU A 81 -4.28 -13.32 20.14
N ILE A 82 -3.63 -12.50 19.30
CA ILE A 82 -2.54 -12.95 18.41
C ILE A 82 -1.34 -13.39 19.23
N LEU A 83 -0.93 -12.60 20.23
CA LEU A 83 0.20 -12.93 21.11
C LEU A 83 -0.11 -14.14 21.97
N LYS A 84 -1.33 -14.25 22.50
CA LYS A 84 -1.79 -15.42 23.26
C LYS A 84 -1.73 -16.69 22.40
N LYS A 85 -2.26 -16.65 21.19
CA LYS A 85 -2.24 -17.78 20.26
C LYS A 85 -0.82 -18.17 19.87
N ALA A 86 0.07 -17.20 19.64
CA ALA A 86 1.48 -17.46 19.38
C ALA A 86 2.11 -18.23 20.55
N LYS A 87 1.90 -17.79 21.79
CA LYS A 87 2.41 -18.44 23.01
C LYS A 87 1.86 -19.87 23.16
N GLU A 88 0.59 -20.12 22.89
CA GLU A 88 -0.03 -21.46 22.93
C GLU A 88 0.63 -22.43 21.91
N THR A 89 1.10 -21.92 20.79
CA THR A 89 1.82 -22.72 19.78
C THR A 89 3.32 -22.86 20.06
N GLY A 90 3.84 -22.19 21.09
CA GLY A 90 5.25 -22.16 21.47
C GLY A 90 6.05 -21.10 20.72
N MET A 91 5.38 -20.15 20.05
CA MET A 91 6.02 -19.01 19.42
C MET A 91 6.04 -17.79 20.35
N ALA A 92 7.07 -16.98 20.25
CA ALA A 92 7.14 -15.69 20.94
C ALA A 92 7.63 -14.61 19.99
N LEU A 93 7.01 -13.44 20.09
CA LEU A 93 7.45 -12.22 19.44
C LEU A 93 8.33 -11.44 20.40
N LEU A 94 9.49 -10.98 19.94
CA LEU A 94 10.44 -10.22 20.74
C LEU A 94 10.31 -8.70 20.48
N ASP A 95 10.93 -7.93 21.36
CA ASP A 95 10.93 -6.45 21.33
C ASP A 95 11.59 -5.82 20.10
N ASP A 96 12.28 -6.62 19.28
CA ASP A 96 12.80 -6.24 17.96
C ASP A 96 11.93 -6.75 16.79
N ASN A 97 10.70 -7.18 17.08
CA ASN A 97 9.76 -7.80 16.14
C ASN A 97 10.23 -9.15 15.54
N SER A 98 11.29 -9.75 16.05
CA SER A 98 11.67 -11.11 15.65
C SER A 98 10.73 -12.16 16.27
N LEU A 99 10.37 -13.17 15.48
CA LEU A 99 9.54 -14.29 15.91
C LEU A 99 10.44 -15.51 16.18
N ILE A 100 10.35 -16.08 17.37
CA ILE A 100 11.13 -17.26 17.76
C ILE A 100 10.25 -18.44 18.15
N ASP A 101 10.76 -19.65 17.93
CA ASP A 101 10.15 -20.90 18.39
C ASP A 101 10.78 -21.30 19.73
N LEU A 102 10.08 -21.08 20.82
CA LEU A 102 10.53 -21.40 22.18
C LEU A 102 10.75 -22.89 22.43
N LYS A 103 10.29 -23.77 21.52
CA LYS A 103 10.58 -25.21 21.56
C LYS A 103 11.97 -25.52 21.03
N LYS A 104 12.58 -24.60 20.30
CA LYS A 104 13.88 -24.79 19.63
C LYS A 104 14.98 -23.89 20.18
N VAL A 105 14.62 -22.67 20.60
CA VAL A 105 15.59 -21.68 21.07
C VAL A 105 15.07 -20.96 22.31
N GLU A 106 15.99 -20.57 23.17
CA GLU A 106 15.67 -19.68 24.29
C GLU A 106 15.63 -18.22 23.84
N VAL A 107 14.97 -17.36 24.64
CA VAL A 107 14.99 -15.91 24.38
C VAL A 107 16.44 -15.42 24.43
N PRO A 108 16.95 -14.76 23.39
CA PRO A 108 18.31 -14.26 23.37
C PRO A 108 18.59 -13.27 24.50
N ASN A 109 19.82 -13.29 25.04
CA ASN A 109 20.22 -12.36 26.09
C ASN A 109 20.01 -10.90 25.68
N GLY A 110 19.38 -10.11 26.55
CA GLY A 110 19.08 -8.69 26.31
C GLY A 110 17.80 -8.44 25.52
N ARG A 111 17.09 -9.49 25.09
CA ARG A 111 15.78 -9.39 24.46
C ARG A 111 14.66 -9.71 25.44
N LYS A 112 13.48 -9.16 25.16
CA LYS A 112 12.25 -9.42 25.93
C LYS A 112 11.14 -9.88 25.00
N MET A 113 10.29 -10.76 25.48
CA MET A 113 9.04 -11.08 24.80
C MET A 113 8.09 -9.88 24.89
N ILE A 114 7.39 -9.59 23.80
CA ILE A 114 6.31 -8.60 23.80
C ILE A 114 5.15 -9.17 24.60
N GLU A 115 4.72 -8.46 25.63
CA GLU A 115 3.54 -8.80 26.40
C GLU A 115 2.28 -8.19 25.75
N PRO A 116 1.13 -8.85 25.88
CA PRO A 116 -0.14 -8.29 25.41
C PRO A 116 -0.44 -6.95 26.08
N ILE A 117 -0.93 -5.99 25.30
CA ILE A 117 -1.43 -4.73 25.83
C ILE A 117 -2.65 -4.95 26.72
N THR A 118 -2.85 -4.05 27.68
CA THR A 118 -4.00 -4.05 28.58
C THR A 118 -5.29 -3.67 27.85
N GLN A 119 -6.46 -3.93 28.49
CA GLN A 119 -7.75 -3.50 27.95
C GLN A 119 -7.85 -1.99 27.81
N ASP A 120 -7.34 -1.22 28.77
CA ASP A 120 -7.32 0.24 28.72
C ASP A 120 -6.45 0.79 27.57
N GLU A 121 -5.37 0.10 27.26
CA GLU A 121 -4.52 0.45 26.09
C GLU A 121 -5.21 0.07 24.79
N LEU A 122 -5.91 -1.08 24.73
CA LEU A 122 -6.65 -1.51 23.56
C LEU A 122 -7.76 -0.52 23.17
N GLU A 123 -8.44 0.08 24.15
CA GLU A 123 -9.51 1.07 23.96
C GLU A 123 -9.02 2.42 23.41
N ARG A 124 -7.70 2.68 23.38
CA ARG A 124 -7.11 3.89 22.79
C ARG A 124 -6.92 3.79 21.29
N PHE A 125 -7.10 2.61 20.71
CA PHE A 125 -6.98 2.44 19.26
C PHE A 125 -8.28 2.85 18.58
N ASP A 126 -8.13 3.48 17.41
CA ASP A 126 -9.25 3.93 16.61
C ASP A 126 -10.03 2.74 16.04
N ASN A 127 -11.33 2.89 15.98
CA ASN A 127 -12.23 1.92 15.37
C ASN A 127 -13.15 2.65 14.37
N TYR A 128 -12.97 2.37 13.10
CA TYR A 128 -13.72 3.00 12.01
C TYR A 128 -14.94 2.17 11.64
N LEU A 129 -16.07 2.82 11.38
CA LEU A 129 -17.19 2.18 10.72
C LEU A 129 -16.85 1.92 9.23
N PRO A 130 -17.48 0.93 8.58
CA PRO A 130 -17.21 0.64 7.16
C PRO A 130 -17.39 1.86 6.24
N GLU A 131 -18.43 2.67 6.46
CA GLU A 131 -18.68 3.90 5.69
C GLU A 131 -17.65 5.02 5.93
N GLU A 132 -16.97 5.00 7.07
CA GLU A 132 -15.87 5.93 7.36
C GLU A 132 -14.61 5.47 6.63
N LEU A 133 -14.29 4.17 6.68
CA LEU A 133 -13.12 3.62 6.02
C LEU A 133 -13.25 3.60 4.48
N GLU A 134 -14.47 3.53 3.93
CA GLU A 134 -14.69 3.62 2.49
C GLU A 134 -14.14 4.92 1.88
N LYS A 135 -14.03 6.01 2.65
CA LYS A 135 -13.39 7.27 2.23
C LYS A 135 -11.88 7.13 2.02
N ASN A 136 -11.29 6.06 2.54
CA ASN A 136 -9.87 5.71 2.39
C ASN A 136 -9.65 4.65 1.30
N ILE A 137 -10.66 4.40 0.48
CA ILE A 137 -10.62 3.42 -0.61
C ILE A 137 -10.81 4.13 -1.95
N TYR A 138 -9.87 3.91 -2.86
CA TYR A 138 -10.01 4.21 -4.27
C TYR A 138 -10.51 2.96 -5.00
N ARG A 139 -11.73 3.01 -5.53
CA ARG A 139 -12.31 1.94 -6.35
C ARG A 139 -12.03 2.21 -7.82
N ASN A 140 -11.16 1.42 -8.43
CA ASN A 140 -10.70 1.61 -9.81
C ASN A 140 -11.84 1.81 -10.84
N LYS A 141 -12.98 1.13 -10.63
CA LYS A 141 -14.14 1.18 -11.54
C LYS A 141 -15.09 2.36 -11.32
N GLN A 142 -14.89 3.15 -10.25
CA GLN A 142 -15.88 4.14 -9.79
C GLN A 142 -15.34 5.57 -9.69
N ASN A 143 -14.05 5.80 -9.96
CA ASN A 143 -13.42 7.08 -9.69
C ASN A 143 -13.48 8.05 -10.87
N ASN A 144 -13.62 9.32 -10.54
CA ASN A 144 -13.58 10.41 -11.51
C ASN A 144 -12.15 10.70 -11.94
N ILE A 145 -11.97 10.99 -13.23
CA ILE A 145 -10.69 11.44 -13.80
C ILE A 145 -10.35 12.80 -13.20
N SER A 146 -9.13 12.94 -12.66
CA SER A 146 -8.63 14.23 -12.16
C SER A 146 -8.14 15.15 -13.29
N ASP A 147 -7.56 14.55 -14.35
CA ASP A 147 -7.08 15.26 -15.54
C ASP A 147 -6.86 14.27 -16.70
N GLU A 148 -6.68 14.80 -17.91
CA GLU A 148 -6.26 14.01 -19.07
C GLU A 148 -5.19 14.78 -19.84
N VAL A 149 -4.06 14.13 -20.08
CA VAL A 149 -2.91 14.71 -20.79
C VAL A 149 -2.51 13.79 -21.94
N ASN A 150 -2.68 14.26 -23.18
CA ASN A 150 -2.27 13.56 -24.40
C ASN A 150 -2.65 12.05 -24.40
N GLY A 151 -3.91 11.76 -24.09
CA GLY A 151 -4.46 10.40 -24.07
C GLY A 151 -4.18 9.60 -22.80
N ILE A 152 -3.48 10.16 -21.81
CA ILE A 152 -3.30 9.55 -20.50
C ILE A 152 -4.26 10.20 -19.48
N LYS A 153 -5.13 9.39 -18.90
CA LYS A 153 -6.04 9.77 -17.80
C LYS A 153 -5.31 9.69 -16.48
N LEU A 154 -5.40 10.74 -15.69
CA LEU A 154 -4.83 10.86 -14.36
C LEU A 154 -5.90 10.70 -13.29
N TYR A 155 -5.59 9.93 -12.26
CA TYR A 155 -6.40 9.79 -11.05
C TYR A 155 -5.49 10.11 -9.86
N GLN A 156 -5.71 11.27 -9.23
CA GLN A 156 -4.99 11.61 -8.00
C GLN A 156 -5.58 10.84 -6.83
N VAL A 157 -4.88 9.83 -6.37
CA VAL A 157 -5.37 8.93 -5.33
C VAL A 157 -5.05 9.48 -3.94
N LEU A 158 -3.78 9.82 -3.69
CA LEU A 158 -3.27 10.35 -2.43
C LEU A 158 -2.36 11.55 -2.67
N GLY A 159 -2.28 12.43 -1.67
CA GLY A 159 -1.59 13.71 -1.80
C GLY A 159 -2.27 14.58 -2.86
N ASN A 160 -1.73 15.73 -3.15
CA ASN A 160 -2.41 16.67 -4.03
C ASN A 160 -1.56 17.16 -5.21
N LYS A 161 -0.39 16.57 -5.47
CA LYS A 161 0.54 17.05 -6.49
C LYS A 161 0.94 15.97 -7.48
N PHE A 162 0.89 16.32 -8.75
CA PHE A 162 1.53 15.59 -9.83
C PHE A 162 2.08 16.57 -10.85
N ASN A 163 3.38 16.46 -11.18
CA ASN A 163 4.09 17.26 -12.18
C ASN A 163 3.73 18.76 -12.17
N LYS A 164 3.98 19.47 -11.09
CA LYS A 164 3.74 20.93 -10.89
C LYS A 164 2.26 21.36 -10.81
N LYS A 165 1.32 20.48 -11.05
CA LYS A 165 -0.12 20.75 -10.89
C LYS A 165 -0.62 20.24 -9.55
N THR A 166 -1.68 20.87 -9.05
CA THR A 166 -2.38 20.47 -7.83
C THR A 166 -3.74 19.91 -8.19
N TYR A 167 -4.11 18.81 -7.56
CA TYR A 167 -5.36 18.11 -7.76
C TYR A 167 -6.03 17.80 -6.43
N GLU A 168 -7.34 17.61 -6.44
CA GLU A 168 -8.08 17.08 -5.28
C GLU A 168 -7.89 15.55 -5.23
N PRO A 169 -7.34 14.98 -4.14
CA PRO A 169 -7.14 13.55 -4.03
C PRO A 169 -8.44 12.81 -3.73
N SER A 170 -8.56 11.59 -4.23
CA SER A 170 -9.68 10.69 -3.90
C SER A 170 -9.70 10.29 -2.43
N ILE A 171 -8.52 10.09 -1.85
CA ILE A 171 -8.32 9.73 -0.44
C ILE A 171 -7.65 10.91 0.27
N LYS A 172 -8.32 11.45 1.29
CA LYS A 172 -7.85 12.61 2.07
C LYS A 172 -7.12 12.16 3.34
N GLN A 173 -6.01 11.49 3.17
CA GLN A 173 -5.14 11.06 4.26
C GLN A 173 -3.73 11.57 4.03
N ASP A 174 -3.07 12.06 5.08
CA ASP A 174 -1.65 12.40 5.02
C ASP A 174 -0.82 11.12 5.18
N THR A 175 -0.15 10.74 4.11
CA THR A 175 0.67 9.53 4.03
C THR A 175 2.14 9.82 3.84
N GLY A 176 2.53 11.11 3.71
CA GLY A 176 3.90 11.53 3.42
C GLY A 176 4.32 11.36 1.95
N PHE A 177 3.40 10.92 1.06
CA PHE A 177 3.67 10.78 -0.37
C PHE A 177 2.44 11.06 -1.22
N ASN A 178 2.68 11.38 -2.49
CA ASN A 178 1.63 11.44 -3.51
C ASN A 178 1.54 10.08 -4.22
N LEU A 179 0.32 9.66 -4.55
CA LEU A 179 0.06 8.52 -5.42
C LEU A 179 -0.90 8.96 -6.52
N THR A 180 -0.43 8.88 -7.75
CA THR A 180 -1.22 9.16 -8.96
C THR A 180 -1.29 7.91 -9.82
N THR A 181 -2.48 7.46 -10.18
CA THR A 181 -2.67 6.38 -11.13
C THR A 181 -2.84 6.96 -12.53
N LEU A 182 -2.03 6.50 -13.47
CA LEU A 182 -2.08 6.82 -14.88
C LEU A 182 -2.72 5.66 -15.63
N ASN A 183 -3.69 5.96 -16.49
CA ASN A 183 -4.45 4.97 -17.22
C ASN A 183 -4.56 5.38 -18.70
N SER A 184 -4.19 4.49 -19.61
CA SER A 184 -4.21 4.77 -21.05
C SER A 184 -4.14 3.50 -21.90
N ILE A 185 -4.64 3.59 -23.12
CA ILE A 185 -4.33 2.64 -24.19
C ILE A 185 -3.13 3.15 -24.99
N SER A 186 -3.14 4.44 -25.32
CA SER A 186 -2.06 5.10 -26.06
C SER A 186 -1.99 6.57 -25.68
N GLY A 187 -0.80 7.02 -25.27
CA GLY A 187 -0.59 8.40 -24.87
C GLY A 187 0.80 8.69 -24.34
N GLU A 188 1.07 9.95 -24.07
CA GLU A 188 2.36 10.40 -23.53
C GLU A 188 2.23 11.59 -22.57
N ILE A 189 3.08 11.63 -21.55
CA ILE A 189 3.30 12.81 -20.71
C ILE A 189 4.78 13.13 -20.75
N LYS A 190 5.12 14.35 -21.15
CA LYS A 190 6.51 14.82 -21.26
C LYS A 190 6.90 15.73 -20.11
N GLY A 191 8.16 15.65 -19.75
CA GLY A 191 8.80 16.61 -18.86
C GLY A 191 8.36 16.53 -17.42
N ILE A 192 8.09 15.33 -16.90
CA ILE A 192 7.79 15.13 -15.49
C ILE A 192 9.08 15.31 -14.68
N GLU A 193 9.10 16.26 -13.75
CA GLU A 193 10.26 16.52 -12.90
C GLU A 193 10.20 15.69 -11.61
N CYS A 194 11.14 14.77 -11.45
CA CYS A 194 11.27 13.90 -10.27
C CYS A 194 12.34 14.45 -9.33
N ILE A 195 12.02 15.54 -8.62
CA ILE A 195 12.92 16.20 -7.66
C ILE A 195 12.89 15.57 -6.27
N LYS A 196 12.00 14.64 -6.04
CA LYS A 196 11.82 13.86 -4.81
C LYS A 196 11.94 12.36 -5.15
N PRO A 197 12.26 11.51 -4.17
CA PRO A 197 12.19 10.06 -4.36
C PRO A 197 10.89 9.65 -5.03
N THR A 198 11.01 8.95 -6.14
CA THR A 198 9.87 8.57 -7.01
C THR A 198 10.01 7.12 -7.44
N VAL A 199 8.90 6.39 -7.35
CA VAL A 199 8.80 5.00 -7.80
C VAL A 199 7.63 4.86 -8.76
N LEU A 200 7.85 4.16 -9.85
CA LEU A 200 6.85 3.76 -10.83
C LEU A 200 6.55 2.28 -10.66
N PHE A 201 5.27 1.92 -10.69
CA PHE A 201 4.82 0.53 -10.65
C PHE A 201 3.86 0.27 -11.81
N ALA A 202 4.29 -0.54 -12.79
CA ALA A 202 3.48 -0.93 -13.93
C ALA A 202 2.48 -2.03 -13.52
N GLN A 203 1.26 -1.62 -13.21
CA GLN A 203 0.21 -2.55 -12.77
C GLN A 203 -0.39 -3.32 -13.94
N GLU A 204 -0.59 -2.67 -15.08
CA GLU A 204 -1.11 -3.28 -16.31
C GLU A 204 -0.42 -2.69 -17.54
N GLY A 205 -0.28 -3.52 -18.57
CA GLY A 205 0.27 -3.15 -19.86
C GLY A 205 1.77 -2.90 -19.86
N ASN A 206 2.24 -2.24 -20.93
CA ASN A 206 3.64 -1.89 -21.13
C ASN A 206 3.79 -0.37 -21.14
N TRP A 207 4.80 0.11 -20.45
CA TRP A 207 5.12 1.53 -20.36
C TRP A 207 6.55 1.79 -20.79
N LYS A 208 6.77 2.90 -21.48
CA LYS A 208 8.09 3.39 -21.85
C LYS A 208 8.41 4.61 -21.02
N ILE A 209 9.58 4.63 -20.42
CA ILE A 209 10.12 5.74 -19.63
C ILE A 209 11.38 6.23 -20.34
N GLU A 210 11.43 7.50 -20.70
CA GLU A 210 12.61 8.14 -21.28
C GLU A 210 13.28 9.04 -20.24
N ILE A 211 14.58 8.87 -20.04
CA ILE A 211 15.41 9.68 -19.12
C ILE A 211 16.69 10.06 -19.86
N GLY A 212 16.82 11.34 -20.26
CA GLY A 212 17.95 11.77 -21.09
C GLY A 212 18.00 10.97 -22.39
N ASN A 213 19.08 10.21 -22.61
CA ASN A 213 19.26 9.36 -23.77
C ASN A 213 18.87 7.89 -23.54
N SER A 214 18.34 7.56 -22.36
CA SER A 214 18.00 6.19 -22.00
C SER A 214 16.50 5.93 -22.18
N ASN A 215 16.18 4.74 -22.67
CA ASN A 215 14.82 4.23 -22.81
C ASN A 215 14.69 3.00 -21.92
N ILE A 216 13.71 3.02 -21.01
CA ILE A 216 13.40 1.94 -20.09
C ILE A 216 12.00 1.45 -20.44
N LYS A 217 11.87 0.14 -20.63
CA LYS A 217 10.56 -0.51 -20.79
C LYS A 217 10.15 -1.11 -19.47
N LEU A 218 8.95 -0.81 -19.01
CA LEU A 218 8.32 -1.47 -17.87
C LEU A 218 7.20 -2.38 -18.40
N GLU A 219 7.25 -3.62 -18.00
CA GLU A 219 6.20 -4.60 -18.27
C GLU A 219 5.30 -4.75 -17.03
N LYS A 220 4.17 -5.39 -17.18
CA LYS A 220 3.25 -5.65 -16.08
C LYS A 220 3.97 -6.31 -14.90
N GLY A 221 3.89 -5.69 -13.71
CA GLY A 221 4.53 -6.12 -12.47
C GLY A 221 5.88 -5.47 -12.20
N ASP A 222 6.48 -4.77 -13.16
CA ASP A 222 7.76 -4.09 -12.97
C ASP A 222 7.63 -2.87 -12.06
N THR A 223 8.69 -2.66 -11.30
CA THR A 223 8.87 -1.48 -10.44
C THR A 223 10.15 -0.76 -10.83
N PHE A 224 10.11 0.54 -10.95
CA PHE A 224 11.27 1.36 -11.31
C PHE A 224 11.44 2.54 -10.35
N SER A 225 12.59 2.60 -9.68
CA SER A 225 13.00 3.77 -8.89
C SER A 225 13.62 4.81 -9.82
N VAL A 226 12.97 5.96 -9.94
CA VAL A 226 13.43 7.05 -10.80
C VAL A 226 14.62 7.75 -10.14
N PRO A 227 15.74 7.96 -10.85
CA PRO A 227 16.87 8.71 -10.31
C PRO A 227 16.47 10.11 -9.86
N LEU A 228 16.92 10.52 -8.68
CA LEU A 228 16.61 11.84 -8.12
C LEU A 228 17.07 12.97 -9.04
N SER A 229 16.30 14.05 -9.07
CA SER A 229 16.53 15.24 -9.93
C SER A 229 16.52 14.93 -11.44
N SER A 230 15.80 13.89 -11.83
CA SER A 230 15.58 13.53 -13.23
C SER A 230 14.38 14.26 -13.80
N LYS A 231 14.42 14.42 -15.11
CA LYS A 231 13.26 14.75 -15.94
C LYS A 231 12.94 13.55 -16.82
N ILE A 232 11.71 13.06 -16.75
CA ILE A 232 11.29 11.86 -17.47
C ILE A 232 10.11 12.16 -18.40
N ASP A 233 10.03 11.38 -19.47
CA ASP A 233 8.85 11.27 -20.31
C ASP A 233 8.26 9.86 -20.12
N ILE A 234 6.95 9.77 -20.06
CA ILE A 234 6.22 8.50 -19.87
C ILE A 234 5.29 8.33 -21.06
N SER A 235 5.30 7.16 -21.66
CA SER A 235 4.40 6.83 -22.77
C SER A 235 3.95 5.38 -22.75
N CYS A 236 2.81 5.10 -23.36
CA CYS A 236 2.35 3.76 -23.68
C CYS A 236 1.70 3.73 -25.06
N ASN A 237 1.73 2.56 -25.70
CA ASN A 237 1.02 2.27 -26.93
C ASN A 237 0.70 0.78 -26.95
N ASN A 238 -0.46 0.42 -26.41
CA ASN A 238 -0.89 -0.95 -26.20
C ASN A 238 -2.25 -1.21 -26.90
N SER A 239 -2.60 -2.46 -27.10
CA SER A 239 -3.91 -2.86 -27.60
C SER A 239 -5.01 -2.81 -26.54
N GLU A 240 -4.59 -2.85 -25.27
CA GLU A 240 -5.47 -2.88 -24.11
C GLU A 240 -5.10 -1.79 -23.11
N ASN A 241 -5.99 -1.56 -22.17
CA ASN A 241 -5.80 -0.58 -21.13
C ASN A 241 -4.56 -0.87 -20.28
N SER A 242 -3.79 0.16 -20.01
CA SER A 242 -2.55 0.08 -19.24
C SER A 242 -2.63 0.98 -18.01
N ILE A 243 -2.09 0.52 -16.89
CA ILE A 243 -2.14 1.20 -15.60
C ILE A 243 -0.72 1.33 -15.04
N LEU A 244 -0.30 2.56 -14.76
CA LEU A 244 0.96 2.88 -14.08
C LEU A 244 0.67 3.67 -12.81
N ASN A 245 1.15 3.19 -11.69
CA ASN A 245 1.11 3.93 -10.43
C ASN A 245 2.41 4.72 -10.27
N PHE A 246 2.26 6.02 -10.06
CA PHE A 246 3.33 6.98 -9.85
C PHE A 246 3.30 7.41 -8.38
N VAL A 247 4.32 7.01 -7.62
CA VAL A 247 4.47 7.32 -6.20
C VAL A 247 5.63 8.27 -6.03
N SER A 248 5.41 9.43 -5.40
CA SER A 248 6.47 10.41 -5.12
C SER A 248 6.36 10.95 -3.70
N GLN A 249 7.48 11.12 -3.01
CA GLN A 249 7.53 11.75 -1.69
C GLN A 249 6.99 13.19 -1.76
N ILE A 250 6.34 13.66 -0.68
CA ILE A 250 5.86 15.06 -0.52
C ILE A 250 7.00 16.00 -0.18
#